data_73dc69bd204475d97b16ffddf43f71f7
#
_entry.id   73dc69bd204475d97b16ffddf43f71f7
#
_cell.length_a   1.000
_cell.length_b   1.000
_cell.length_c   1.000
_cell.angle_alpha   90.00
_cell.angle_beta   90.00
_cell.angle_gamma   90.00
#
_symmetry.space_group_name_H-M   'P 1'
#
loop_
_entity.id
_entity.type
_entity.pdbx_description
1 polymer ?
#
loop_
_entity_poly.entity_id
_entity_poly.type
_entity_poly.pdbx_seq_one_letter_code
_entity_poly.pdbx_strand_id
1 'polypeptide(L)'
;MLQQTLKLLFEFIKTPTGNWTVLGIICIVILAVLYDRQRQIPGLTVEQIIEDTWFITRDDNRKLAIFISLKLTNKDGGPVRLTNCRLSGYKPKIPPPQLVLQGFDKAIELDSPAYDFFQPNEEHIINPYTEQKMWVYFESGMITMTGMLRTQLVVKNANRKRKALQVTIPRNMAQVLIYREDAYRSI
;
A
#
# COMPACT_ATOMS: atom_id res chain seq x y z
N MET A 1 -5.49 -11.88 39.34
CA MET A 1 -6.26 -10.79 38.72
C MET A 1 -7.03 -11.27 37.48
N LEU A 2 -6.39 -11.86 36.48
CA LEU A 2 -7.06 -12.32 35.23
C LEU A 2 -8.20 -13.34 35.44
N GLN A 3 -8.04 -14.29 36.35
CA GLN A 3 -9.06 -15.31 36.63
C GLN A 3 -10.30 -14.74 37.33
N GLN A 4 -10.15 -13.76 38.20
CA GLN A 4 -11.29 -13.08 38.84
C GLN A 4 -12.09 -12.23 37.84
N THR A 5 -11.39 -11.55 36.94
CA THR A 5 -12.02 -10.75 35.87
C THR A 5 -12.81 -11.65 34.91
N LEU A 6 -12.24 -12.81 34.53
CA LEU A 6 -12.92 -13.81 33.69
C LEU A 6 -14.19 -14.36 34.37
N LYS A 7 -14.14 -14.63 35.67
CA LYS A 7 -15.29 -15.16 36.41
C LYS A 7 -16.43 -14.15 36.51
N LEU A 8 -16.12 -12.88 36.77
CA LEU A 8 -17.09 -11.78 36.77
C LEU A 8 -17.73 -11.57 35.39
N LEU A 9 -16.93 -11.68 34.33
CA LEU A 9 -17.40 -11.57 32.94
C LEU A 9 -18.36 -12.73 32.58
N PHE A 10 -18.06 -13.92 33.04
CA PHE A 10 -18.90 -15.12 32.85
C PHE A 10 -20.23 -15.03 33.61
N GLU A 11 -20.22 -14.48 34.82
CA GLU A 11 -21.44 -14.27 35.59
C GLU A 11 -22.31 -13.15 34.99
N PHE A 12 -21.69 -12.06 34.51
CA PHE A 12 -22.40 -11.00 33.80
C PHE A 12 -23.10 -11.52 32.55
N ILE A 13 -22.44 -12.37 31.74
CA ILE A 13 -23.01 -12.94 30.53
C ILE A 13 -24.23 -13.80 30.84
N LYS A 14 -24.31 -14.43 32.01
CA LYS A 14 -25.46 -15.25 32.43
C LYS A 14 -26.70 -14.42 32.83
N THR A 15 -26.53 -13.13 33.06
CA THR A 15 -27.68 -12.25 33.34
C THR A 15 -28.45 -11.93 32.07
N PRO A 16 -29.78 -11.74 32.11
CA PRO A 16 -30.54 -11.33 30.92
C PRO A 16 -29.99 -10.08 30.25
N THR A 17 -29.59 -9.08 31.04
CA THR A 17 -28.97 -7.82 30.57
C THR A 17 -27.60 -8.06 29.94
N GLY A 18 -26.77 -8.93 30.53
CA GLY A 18 -25.47 -9.30 29.98
C GLY A 18 -25.59 -10.03 28.64
N ASN A 19 -26.58 -10.92 28.50
CA ASN A 19 -26.83 -11.67 27.28
C ASN A 19 -27.22 -10.74 26.12
N TRP A 20 -28.10 -9.76 26.36
CA TRP A 20 -28.46 -8.75 25.37
C TRP A 20 -27.30 -7.84 24.99
N THR A 21 -26.45 -7.48 25.96
CA THR A 21 -25.27 -6.66 25.70
C THR A 21 -24.27 -7.41 24.81
N VAL A 22 -24.00 -8.68 25.11
CA VAL A 22 -23.09 -9.52 24.29
C VAL A 22 -23.64 -9.71 22.88
N LEU A 23 -24.95 -9.99 22.76
CA LEU A 23 -25.61 -10.10 21.45
C LEU A 23 -25.48 -8.78 20.65
N GLY A 24 -25.68 -7.65 21.28
CA GLY A 24 -25.51 -6.32 20.67
C GLY A 24 -24.08 -6.10 20.15
N ILE A 25 -23.07 -6.44 20.95
CA ILE A 25 -21.65 -6.34 20.54
C ILE A 25 -21.37 -7.27 19.34
N ILE A 26 -21.85 -8.51 19.38
CA ILE A 26 -21.68 -9.45 18.27
C ILE A 26 -22.33 -8.91 16.99
N CYS A 27 -23.54 -8.37 17.07
CA CYS A 27 -24.22 -7.75 15.94
C CYS A 27 -23.42 -6.58 15.36
N ILE A 28 -22.88 -5.69 16.21
CA ILE A 28 -22.06 -4.56 15.79
C ILE A 28 -20.79 -5.05 15.08
N VAL A 29 -20.11 -6.06 15.63
CA VAL A 29 -18.91 -6.63 15.01
C VAL A 29 -19.24 -7.26 13.64
N ILE A 30 -20.34 -8.03 13.55
CA ILE A 30 -20.78 -8.63 12.28
C ILE A 30 -21.09 -7.53 11.26
N LEU A 31 -21.84 -6.50 11.64
CA LEU A 31 -22.15 -5.37 10.76
C LEU A 31 -20.89 -4.63 10.30
N ALA A 32 -19.93 -4.42 11.20
CA ALA A 32 -18.65 -3.80 10.85
C ALA A 32 -17.85 -4.63 9.84
N VAL A 33 -17.80 -5.96 10.03
CA VAL A 33 -17.13 -6.89 9.10
C VAL A 33 -17.84 -6.92 7.75
N LEU A 34 -19.16 -6.99 7.72
CA LEU A 34 -19.94 -6.96 6.48
C LEU A 34 -19.75 -5.64 5.73
N TYR A 35 -19.76 -4.52 6.46
CA TYR A 35 -19.52 -3.19 5.91
C TYR A 35 -18.12 -3.07 5.31
N ASP A 36 -17.08 -3.57 5.99
CA ASP A 36 -15.73 -3.55 5.45
C ASP A 36 -15.59 -4.45 4.22
N ARG A 37 -16.20 -5.66 4.23
CA ARG A 37 -16.25 -6.54 3.05
C ARG A 37 -16.92 -5.89 1.83
N GLN A 38 -18.03 -5.16 2.04
CA GLN A 38 -18.70 -4.45 0.94
C GLN A 38 -17.83 -3.35 0.33
N ARG A 39 -16.91 -2.78 1.10
CA ARG A 39 -15.99 -1.75 0.64
C ARG A 39 -14.74 -2.29 -0.06
N GLN A 40 -14.46 -3.57 0.05
CA GLN A 40 -13.30 -4.16 -0.60
C GLN A 40 -13.51 -4.30 -2.12
N ILE A 41 -12.43 -4.14 -2.88
CA ILE A 41 -12.45 -4.44 -4.32
C ILE A 41 -12.45 -5.96 -4.46
N PRO A 42 -13.54 -6.57 -4.97
CA PRO A 42 -13.61 -8.01 -5.12
C PRO A 42 -12.53 -8.47 -6.12
N GLY A 43 -12.03 -9.67 -5.94
CA GLY A 43 -11.07 -10.31 -6.85
C GLY A 43 -9.70 -9.66 -6.95
N LEU A 44 -9.50 -8.43 -6.47
CA LEU A 44 -8.21 -7.75 -6.52
C LEU A 44 -7.33 -8.15 -5.33
N THR A 45 -6.16 -8.71 -5.63
CA THR A 45 -5.06 -8.86 -4.70
C THR A 45 -4.01 -7.78 -4.99
N VAL A 46 -3.54 -7.12 -3.92
CA VAL A 46 -2.49 -6.09 -4.00
C VAL A 46 -1.39 -6.52 -3.04
N GLU A 47 -0.19 -6.71 -3.55
CA GLU A 47 0.99 -7.11 -2.80
C GLU A 47 2.11 -6.11 -3.04
N GLN A 48 2.92 -5.84 -2.03
CA GLN A 48 4.10 -5.01 -2.17
C GLN A 48 5.27 -5.87 -2.66
N ILE A 49 6.03 -5.35 -3.62
CA ILE A 49 7.33 -5.90 -4.01
C ILE A 49 8.38 -5.09 -3.23
N ILE A 50 8.87 -5.66 -2.11
CA ILE A 50 9.75 -4.95 -1.17
C ILE A 50 11.09 -4.64 -1.82
N GLU A 51 11.63 -5.56 -2.63
CA GLU A 51 12.92 -5.46 -3.31
C GLU A 51 12.98 -4.25 -4.25
N ASP A 52 11.82 -3.89 -4.81
CA ASP A 52 11.69 -2.76 -5.74
C ASP A 52 11.12 -1.49 -5.05
N THR A 53 10.85 -1.54 -3.75
CA THR A 53 10.26 -0.42 -3.01
C THR A 53 11.33 0.30 -2.21
N TRP A 54 11.43 1.63 -2.35
CA TRP A 54 12.46 2.40 -1.68
C TRP A 54 12.06 3.88 -1.53
N PHE A 55 12.78 4.60 -0.66
CA PHE A 55 12.69 6.05 -0.59
C PHE A 55 14.07 6.70 -0.54
N ILE A 56 14.13 7.93 -1.02
CA ILE A 56 15.31 8.80 -0.93
C ILE A 56 14.91 10.18 -0.43
N THR A 57 15.90 10.91 0.06
CA THR A 57 15.77 12.34 0.35
C THR A 57 16.15 13.15 -0.87
N ARG A 58 15.39 14.20 -1.14
CA ARG A 58 15.62 15.19 -2.21
C ARG A 58 15.71 16.60 -1.63
N ASP A 59 16.25 17.52 -2.41
CA ASP A 59 16.29 18.94 -2.10
C ASP A 59 16.84 19.22 -0.70
N ASP A 60 18.13 18.98 -0.49
CA ASP A 60 18.87 19.20 0.77
C ASP A 60 18.18 18.56 2.00
N ASN A 61 17.68 17.35 1.84
CA ASN A 61 16.97 16.58 2.86
C ASN A 61 15.60 17.16 3.28
N ARG A 62 14.98 18.03 2.47
CA ARG A 62 13.66 18.62 2.80
C ARG A 62 12.48 17.85 2.30
N LYS A 63 12.67 16.97 1.30
CA LYS A 63 11.60 16.17 0.70
C LYS A 63 12.01 14.71 0.62
N LEU A 64 11.02 13.82 0.82
CA LEU A 64 11.17 12.40 0.53
C LEU A 64 10.54 12.10 -0.82
N ALA A 65 11.30 11.43 -1.69
CA ALA A 65 10.78 10.76 -2.87
C ALA A 65 10.59 9.27 -2.54
N ILE A 66 9.37 8.79 -2.63
CA ILE A 66 8.97 7.45 -2.22
C ILE A 66 8.46 6.70 -3.44
N PHE A 67 9.06 5.54 -3.71
CA PHE A 67 8.71 4.65 -4.80
C PHE A 67 8.20 3.34 -4.24
N ILE A 68 6.98 2.97 -4.58
CA ILE A 68 6.36 1.72 -4.15
C ILE A 68 6.05 0.89 -5.36
N SER A 69 6.63 -0.30 -5.42
CA SER A 69 6.32 -1.30 -6.42
C SER A 69 5.24 -2.24 -5.90
N LEU A 70 4.20 -2.42 -6.69
CA LEU A 70 3.03 -3.24 -6.38
C LEU A 70 2.85 -4.33 -7.43
N LYS A 71 2.51 -5.49 -6.97
CA LYS A 71 1.96 -6.59 -7.75
C LYS A 71 0.45 -6.58 -7.61
N LEU A 72 -0.24 -6.40 -8.71
CA LEU A 72 -1.70 -6.35 -8.79
C LEU A 72 -2.18 -7.62 -9.49
N THR A 73 -3.00 -8.41 -8.85
CA THR A 73 -3.58 -9.62 -9.44
C THR A 73 -5.09 -9.50 -9.43
N ASN A 74 -5.70 -9.50 -10.60
CA ASN A 74 -7.14 -9.55 -10.76
C ASN A 74 -7.58 -11.01 -10.95
N LYS A 75 -8.31 -11.55 -9.97
CA LYS A 75 -8.84 -12.92 -9.98
C LYS A 75 -10.28 -13.01 -10.48
N ASP A 76 -10.88 -11.86 -10.79
CA ASP A 76 -12.26 -11.78 -11.29
C ASP A 76 -12.33 -11.78 -12.82
N GLY A 77 -13.52 -12.18 -13.35
CA GLY A 77 -13.82 -12.17 -14.78
C GLY A 77 -14.07 -10.79 -15.38
N GLY A 78 -14.11 -9.73 -14.58
CA GLY A 78 -14.29 -8.35 -15.02
C GLY A 78 -13.02 -7.50 -14.84
N PRO A 79 -12.80 -6.45 -15.66
CA PRO A 79 -11.67 -5.56 -15.49
C PRO A 79 -11.81 -4.73 -14.21
N VAL A 80 -10.72 -4.56 -13.47
CA VAL A 80 -10.64 -3.67 -12.31
C VAL A 80 -10.04 -2.34 -12.75
N ARG A 81 -10.77 -1.25 -12.53
CA ARG A 81 -10.33 0.11 -12.88
C ARG A 81 -9.92 0.85 -11.61
N LEU A 82 -8.62 1.08 -11.45
CA LEU A 82 -8.08 1.84 -10.33
C LEU A 82 -8.06 3.33 -10.67
N THR A 83 -8.61 4.15 -9.79
CA THR A 83 -8.73 5.59 -10.01
C THR A 83 -7.93 6.41 -9.00
N ASN A 84 -7.51 5.78 -7.90
CA ASN A 84 -6.78 6.51 -6.86
C ASN A 84 -5.89 5.57 -6.06
N CYS A 85 -4.74 6.11 -5.66
CA CYS A 85 -3.83 5.47 -4.73
C CYS A 85 -3.41 6.51 -3.68
N ARG A 86 -3.31 6.15 -2.40
CA ARG A 86 -2.91 7.09 -1.34
C ARG A 86 -2.00 6.40 -0.33
N LEU A 87 -0.97 7.10 0.09
CA LEU A 87 -0.03 6.66 1.12
C LEU A 87 -0.20 7.55 2.36
N SER A 88 -0.85 7.06 3.42
CA SER A 88 -1.09 7.82 4.67
C SER A 88 -1.54 9.27 4.46
N GLY A 89 -2.46 9.48 3.50
CA GLY A 89 -2.97 10.82 3.17
C GLY A 89 -2.22 11.53 2.04
N TYR A 90 -1.01 11.11 1.67
CA TYR A 90 -0.31 11.64 0.49
C TYR A 90 -0.97 11.14 -0.80
N LYS A 91 -1.07 12.06 -1.77
CA LYS A 91 -1.54 11.72 -3.12
C LYS A 91 -0.35 11.28 -3.98
N PRO A 92 -0.55 10.36 -4.94
CA PRO A 92 0.47 10.01 -5.91
C PRO A 92 0.79 11.23 -6.78
N LYS A 93 2.02 11.25 -7.27
CA LYS A 93 2.51 12.25 -8.22
C LYS A 93 3.09 11.57 -9.44
N ILE A 94 3.26 12.34 -10.49
CA ILE A 94 4.02 11.93 -11.67
C ILE A 94 5.50 11.99 -11.28
N PRO A 95 6.28 10.91 -11.45
CA PRO A 95 7.71 10.95 -11.16
C PRO A 95 8.43 11.88 -12.15
N PRO A 96 9.55 12.47 -11.76
CA PRO A 96 10.42 13.16 -12.71
C PRO A 96 10.97 12.14 -13.74
N PRO A 97 11.24 12.55 -14.98
CA PRO A 97 11.76 11.65 -16.01
C PRO A 97 13.12 11.04 -15.62
N GLN A 98 13.90 11.78 -14.87
CA GLN A 98 15.20 11.35 -14.37
C GLN A 98 15.35 11.70 -12.90
N LEU A 99 15.99 10.82 -12.16
CA LEU A 99 16.33 11.03 -10.76
C LEU A 99 17.84 10.95 -10.59
N VAL A 100 18.46 12.09 -10.26
CA VAL A 100 19.87 12.16 -9.91
C VAL A 100 20.03 11.82 -8.43
N LEU A 101 20.84 10.82 -8.13
CA LEU A 101 21.14 10.42 -6.75
C LEU A 101 22.38 11.17 -6.27
N GLN A 102 22.27 11.87 -5.13
CA GLN A 102 23.43 12.51 -4.50
C GLN A 102 24.52 11.47 -4.19
N GLY A 103 25.75 11.74 -4.64
CA GLY A 103 26.90 10.84 -4.45
C GLY A 103 27.03 9.73 -5.50
N PHE A 104 26.20 9.71 -6.52
CA PHE A 104 26.31 8.79 -7.65
C PHE A 104 26.28 9.60 -8.95
N ASP A 105 27.25 9.39 -9.82
CA ASP A 105 27.33 10.05 -11.14
C ASP A 105 26.29 9.53 -12.16
N LYS A 106 25.40 8.66 -11.73
CA LYS A 106 24.38 8.06 -12.60
C LYS A 106 22.98 8.57 -12.24
N ALA A 107 22.26 9.04 -13.25
CA ALA A 107 20.82 9.30 -13.17
C ALA A 107 20.04 8.00 -13.38
N ILE A 108 18.93 7.84 -12.66
CA ILE A 108 17.96 6.78 -12.92
C ILE A 108 16.90 7.35 -13.87
N GLU A 109 16.76 6.75 -15.05
CA GLU A 109 15.70 7.08 -15.99
C GLU A 109 14.41 6.42 -15.53
N LEU A 110 13.39 7.23 -15.21
CA LEU A 110 12.10 6.78 -14.71
C LEU A 110 11.00 6.76 -15.79
N ASP A 111 11.26 7.35 -16.94
CA ASP A 111 10.38 7.32 -18.12
C ASP A 111 10.56 6.06 -19.00
N SER A 112 11.44 5.16 -18.58
CA SER A 112 11.65 3.88 -19.25
C SER A 112 10.37 3.01 -19.22
N PRO A 113 10.07 2.26 -20.28
CA PRO A 113 8.95 1.30 -20.33
C PRO A 113 9.00 0.22 -19.23
N ALA A 114 10.16 0.06 -18.57
CA ALA A 114 10.30 -0.83 -17.41
C ALA A 114 9.49 -0.37 -16.18
N TYR A 115 9.05 0.89 -16.17
CA TYR A 115 8.29 1.48 -15.07
C TYR A 115 6.89 1.85 -15.51
N ASP A 116 5.92 1.02 -15.21
CA ASP A 116 4.50 1.35 -15.35
C ASP A 116 4.05 2.12 -14.10
N PHE A 117 4.15 3.46 -14.16
CA PHE A 117 3.74 4.32 -13.06
C PHE A 117 2.25 4.59 -13.07
N PHE A 118 1.61 4.43 -11.91
CA PHE A 118 0.26 4.91 -11.69
C PHE A 118 0.17 6.41 -11.96
N GLN A 119 -0.64 6.78 -12.95
CA GLN A 119 -0.87 8.16 -13.32
C GLN A 119 -2.01 8.74 -12.47
N PRO A 120 -1.74 9.85 -11.71
CA PRO A 120 -2.78 10.54 -10.99
C PRO A 120 -3.80 11.09 -11.96
N ASN A 121 -4.99 10.95 -11.99
CA ASN A 121 -6.04 11.43 -12.89
C ASN A 121 -6.34 10.53 -14.10
N GLU A 122 -5.68 9.40 -14.21
CA GLU A 122 -5.99 8.39 -15.22
C GLU A 122 -6.54 7.13 -14.55
N GLU A 123 -7.31 6.35 -15.30
CA GLU A 123 -7.76 5.03 -14.87
C GLU A 123 -6.68 4.00 -15.24
N HIS A 124 -6.17 3.31 -14.25
CA HIS A 124 -5.31 2.17 -14.48
C HIS A 124 -6.15 0.88 -14.54
N ILE A 125 -6.15 0.23 -15.69
CA ILE A 125 -7.02 -0.93 -15.96
C ILE A 125 -6.23 -2.22 -15.78
N ILE A 126 -6.73 -3.10 -14.91
CA ILE A 126 -6.19 -4.45 -14.71
C ILE A 126 -7.17 -5.43 -15.35
N ASN A 127 -6.72 -6.10 -16.40
CA ASN A 127 -7.52 -7.04 -17.15
C ASN A 127 -7.94 -8.25 -16.30
N PRO A 128 -9.04 -8.94 -16.67
CA PRO A 128 -9.47 -10.15 -16.00
C PRO A 128 -8.36 -11.22 -16.00
N TYR A 129 -8.22 -11.92 -14.88
CA TYR A 129 -7.28 -13.03 -14.69
C TYR A 129 -5.82 -12.71 -15.03
N THR A 130 -5.42 -11.43 -14.92
CA THR A 130 -4.05 -10.99 -15.17
C THR A 130 -3.34 -10.57 -13.91
N GLU A 131 -2.02 -10.65 -14.01
CA GLU A 131 -1.08 -10.09 -13.04
C GLU A 131 -0.32 -8.97 -13.71
N GLN A 132 -0.17 -7.85 -13.00
CA GLN A 132 0.52 -6.67 -13.50
C GLN A 132 1.37 -6.05 -12.40
N LYS A 133 2.57 -5.60 -12.75
CA LYS A 133 3.42 -4.80 -11.88
C LYS A 133 3.13 -3.33 -12.13
N MET A 134 2.95 -2.57 -11.06
CA MET A 134 2.69 -1.13 -11.10
C MET A 134 3.58 -0.42 -10.09
N TRP A 135 4.06 0.74 -10.48
CA TRP A 135 4.81 1.63 -9.60
C TRP A 135 3.95 2.80 -9.16
N VAL A 136 4.13 3.25 -7.92
CA VAL A 136 3.47 4.46 -7.41
C VAL A 136 4.52 5.38 -6.81
N TYR A 137 4.50 6.63 -7.23
CA TYR A 137 5.41 7.65 -6.76
C TYR A 137 4.71 8.64 -5.84
N PHE A 138 5.36 8.98 -4.72
CA PHE A 138 4.89 9.97 -3.76
C PHE A 138 6.00 10.93 -3.39
N GLU A 139 5.64 12.16 -3.07
CA GLU A 139 6.51 13.13 -2.42
C GLU A 139 5.94 13.53 -1.07
N SER A 140 6.80 13.56 -0.06
CA SER A 140 6.48 14.04 1.27
C SER A 140 7.36 15.21 1.63
N GLY A 141 6.81 16.22 2.28
CA GLY A 141 7.59 17.31 2.88
C GLY A 141 8.20 16.98 4.24
N MET A 142 8.01 15.76 4.72
CA MET A 142 8.45 15.36 6.05
C MET A 142 9.67 14.47 5.97
N ILE A 143 10.69 14.82 6.73
CA ILE A 143 11.93 14.04 6.85
C ILE A 143 11.75 13.09 8.03
N THR A 144 11.84 11.79 7.77
CA THR A 144 12.05 10.81 8.83
C THR A 144 13.50 10.36 8.81
N MET A 145 14.11 10.36 9.98
CA MET A 145 15.53 9.91 10.14
C MET A 145 15.62 8.38 10.30
N THR A 146 14.52 7.67 10.18
CA THR A 146 14.48 6.21 10.32
C THR A 146 14.94 5.51 9.04
N GLY A 147 15.66 4.42 9.20
CA GLY A 147 16.11 3.58 8.07
C GLY A 147 14.96 2.84 7.36
N MET A 148 13.74 2.88 7.90
CA MET A 148 12.59 2.17 7.39
C MET A 148 11.30 2.94 7.72
N LEU A 149 10.45 3.13 6.72
CA LEU A 149 9.13 3.74 6.88
C LEU A 149 8.05 2.65 6.79
N ARG A 150 7.21 2.54 7.82
CA ARG A 150 6.02 1.68 7.81
C ARG A 150 4.78 2.55 7.75
N THR A 151 3.91 2.26 6.79
CA THR A 151 2.73 3.08 6.54
C THR A 151 1.65 2.28 5.81
N GLN A 152 0.48 2.89 5.64
CA GLN A 152 -0.64 2.26 4.94
C GLN A 152 -0.80 2.85 3.55
N LEU A 153 -0.83 1.98 2.55
CA LEU A 153 -1.22 2.28 1.18
C LEU A 153 -2.68 1.89 0.98
N VAL A 154 -3.45 2.77 0.35
CA VAL A 154 -4.86 2.51 0.02
C VAL A 154 -5.07 2.72 -1.47
N VAL A 155 -5.49 1.67 -2.15
CA VAL A 155 -5.87 1.71 -3.56
C VAL A 155 -7.39 1.77 -3.67
N LYS A 156 -7.93 2.57 -4.58
CA LYS A 156 -9.38 2.73 -4.81
C LYS A 156 -9.73 2.50 -6.28
N ASN A 157 -10.89 1.90 -6.49
CA ASN A 157 -11.45 1.75 -7.83
C ASN A 157 -12.52 2.82 -8.15
N ALA A 158 -13.00 2.83 -9.39
CA ALA A 158 -14.04 3.74 -9.87
C ALA A 158 -15.33 3.66 -9.04
N ASN A 159 -15.68 2.49 -8.49
CA ASN A 159 -16.84 2.28 -7.64
C ASN A 159 -16.61 2.67 -6.17
N ARG A 160 -15.57 3.45 -5.86
CA ARG A 160 -15.16 3.89 -4.52
C ARG A 160 -14.83 2.75 -3.54
N LYS A 161 -14.75 1.50 -4.02
CA LYS A 161 -14.24 0.39 -3.22
C LYS A 161 -12.73 0.54 -3.04
N ARG A 162 -12.21 -0.01 -1.94
CA ARG A 162 -10.80 0.17 -1.56
C ARG A 162 -10.13 -1.14 -1.19
N LYS A 163 -8.81 -1.18 -1.38
CA LYS A 163 -7.93 -2.18 -0.81
C LYS A 163 -6.84 -1.45 -0.03
N ALA A 164 -6.68 -1.81 1.24
CA ALA A 164 -5.64 -1.26 2.10
C ALA A 164 -4.54 -2.30 2.28
N LEU A 165 -3.29 -1.84 2.26
CA LEU A 165 -2.09 -2.65 2.41
C LEU A 165 -1.13 -1.95 3.36
N GLN A 166 -0.58 -2.67 4.34
CA GLN A 166 0.56 -2.20 5.12
C GLN A 166 1.81 -2.35 4.26
N VAL A 167 2.53 -1.25 4.07
CA VAL A 167 3.76 -1.22 3.28
C VAL A 167 4.95 -0.87 4.16
N THR A 168 6.05 -1.53 3.88
CA THR A 168 7.34 -1.28 4.50
C THR A 168 8.28 -0.75 3.44
N ILE A 169 8.79 0.47 3.63
CA ILE A 169 9.60 1.16 2.65
C ILE A 169 11.00 1.34 3.23
N PRO A 170 11.99 0.56 2.78
CA PRO A 170 13.36 0.68 3.24
C PRO A 170 14.03 1.92 2.67
N ARG A 171 14.93 2.53 3.44
CA ARG A 171 15.89 3.51 2.98
C ARG A 171 17.11 2.75 2.48
N ASN A 172 17.08 2.25 1.25
CA ASN A 172 18.20 1.47 0.78
C ASN A 172 18.50 1.73 -0.70
N MET A 173 19.34 2.73 -0.94
CA MET A 173 19.83 3.04 -2.27
C MET A 173 20.82 1.99 -2.79
N ALA A 174 21.65 1.42 -1.93
CA ALA A 174 22.66 0.44 -2.33
C ALA A 174 22.02 -0.84 -2.88
N GLN A 175 20.92 -1.33 -2.25
CA GLN A 175 20.23 -2.50 -2.76
C GLN A 175 19.54 -2.25 -4.11
N VAL A 176 18.91 -1.08 -4.30
CA VAL A 176 18.30 -0.73 -5.59
C VAL A 176 19.32 -0.70 -6.72
N LEU A 177 20.55 -0.22 -6.46
CA LEU A 177 21.63 -0.18 -7.45
C LEU A 177 22.20 -1.56 -7.74
N ILE A 178 22.39 -2.41 -6.72
CA ILE A 178 22.89 -3.78 -6.87
C ILE A 178 21.93 -4.63 -7.71
N TYR A 179 20.62 -4.59 -7.41
CA TYR A 179 19.63 -5.34 -8.19
C TYR A 179 19.54 -4.89 -9.65
N ARG A 180 19.85 -3.62 -9.95
CA ARG A 180 19.86 -3.12 -11.34
C ARG A 180 21.12 -3.50 -12.11
N GLU A 181 22.27 -3.54 -11.48
CA GLU A 181 23.48 -4.03 -12.13
C GLU A 181 23.35 -5.51 -12.53
N ASP A 182 22.72 -6.32 -11.68
CA ASP A 182 22.47 -7.73 -11.99
C ASP A 182 21.44 -7.93 -13.11
N ALA A 183 20.39 -7.09 -13.16
CA ALA A 183 19.41 -7.13 -14.24
C ALA A 183 20.01 -6.72 -15.62
N TYR A 184 20.99 -5.82 -15.63
CA TYR A 184 21.71 -5.43 -16.85
C TYR A 184 22.83 -6.42 -17.27
N ARG A 185 23.29 -7.26 -16.36
CA ARG A 185 24.30 -8.31 -16.68
C ARG A 185 23.69 -9.60 -17.21
N SER A 186 22.36 -9.75 -17.12
CA SER A 186 21.63 -10.94 -17.59
C SER A 186 21.02 -10.80 -18.98
N ILE A 187 21.37 -9.73 -19.73
CA ILE A 187 21.09 -9.53 -21.13
C ILE A 187 22.42 -9.60 -21.89
#